data_712249d529381cb6e35298023e454d7c
#
_entry.id   712249d529381cb6e35298023e454d7c
#
_cell.length_a   1.000
_cell.length_b   1.000
_cell.length_c   1.000
_cell.angle_alpha   90.00
_cell.angle_beta   90.00
_cell.angle_gamma   90.00
#
_symmetry.space_group_name_H-M   'P 1'
#
loop_
_entity.id
_entity.type
_entity.pdbx_description
1 polymer ?
#
loop_
_entity_poly.entity_id
_entity_poly.type
_entity_poly.pdbx_seq_one_letter_code
_entity_poly.pdbx_strand_id
1 'polypeptide(L)'
;MLWGSPIELSNQAQLKNRIKESLLKNRRILSAYNLTERDLSNHVRFLERYKPEYLYGYATILTVFSKTLDAANLKPQLSLKAVVSTSETLEKWQEDLIARVFDCPVANEYGARDAGILAYTCPSGGIHITAENCIIEVLDPVTYEPVLNGQSGVLAITDLTNYVQPRLRYMLGDMGTLSTEECCCGRRLPLVPIIEKELLQRREEQMQNQKLYRKSYDTNYLDFVFVNDMGTLFKPDYITRHFEELLQRNNLKVIRVHDLRHPYVKHTTKNLYPTLDGF
;
A
#
# COMPACT_ATOMS: atom_id res chain seq x y z
N MET A 1 12.65 -13.14 1.13
CA MET A 1 11.87 -11.92 1.36
C MET A 1 12.77 -10.72 1.27
N LEU A 2 12.41 -9.73 0.46
CA LEU A 2 13.11 -8.47 0.32
C LEU A 2 12.37 -7.44 1.16
N TRP A 3 12.98 -6.93 2.23
CA TRP A 3 12.33 -6.01 3.13
C TRP A 3 13.14 -4.74 3.33
N GLY A 4 12.47 -3.60 3.22
CA GLY A 4 13.13 -2.31 3.22
C GLY A 4 13.23 -1.59 4.57
N SER A 5 12.70 -2.13 5.68
CA SER A 5 12.67 -1.42 6.95
C SER A 5 13.99 -1.52 7.74
N PRO A 6 14.63 -0.37 8.12
CA PRO A 6 15.81 -0.38 8.98
C PRO A 6 15.57 -1.04 10.34
N ILE A 7 14.35 -0.93 10.87
CA ILE A 7 13.97 -1.51 12.17
C ILE A 7 14.00 -3.03 12.13
N GLU A 8 13.52 -3.63 11.04
CA GLU A 8 13.53 -5.10 10.91
C GLU A 8 14.93 -5.64 10.65
N LEU A 9 15.78 -4.90 9.94
CA LEU A 9 17.17 -5.24 9.75
C LEU A 9 17.97 -5.13 11.06
N SER A 10 17.73 -4.12 11.88
CA SER A 10 18.38 -3.98 13.20
C SER A 10 17.96 -5.10 14.16
N ASN A 11 16.69 -5.49 14.12
CA ASN A 11 16.18 -6.62 14.90
C ASN A 11 16.77 -7.96 14.45
N GLN A 12 17.14 -8.12 13.18
CA GLN A 12 17.84 -9.31 12.68
C GLN A 12 19.30 -9.44 13.16
N ALA A 13 19.94 -8.34 13.58
CA ALA A 13 21.30 -8.40 14.10
C ALA A 13 21.39 -9.26 15.38
N GLN A 14 20.29 -9.42 16.12
CA GLN A 14 20.23 -10.27 17.29
C GLN A 14 20.05 -11.74 16.89
N LEU A 15 20.95 -12.62 17.32
CA LEU A 15 20.93 -14.06 17.05
C LEU A 15 19.58 -14.72 17.39
N LYS A 16 18.97 -14.31 18.50
CA LYS A 16 17.65 -14.77 18.96
C LYS A 16 16.55 -14.50 17.90
N ASN A 17 16.54 -13.32 17.30
CA ASN A 17 15.56 -12.96 16.29
C ASN A 17 15.80 -13.70 14.97
N ARG A 18 17.07 -13.92 14.58
CA ARG A 18 17.40 -14.74 13.40
C ARG A 18 16.90 -16.17 13.54
N ILE A 19 17.06 -16.77 14.73
CA ILE A 19 16.55 -18.11 15.04
C ILE A 19 15.01 -18.12 14.98
N LYS A 20 14.35 -17.14 15.62
CA LYS A 20 12.90 -17.00 15.58
C LYS A 20 12.35 -16.84 14.16
N GLU A 21 12.93 -15.96 13.36
CA GLU A 21 12.53 -15.76 11.95
C GLU A 21 12.73 -17.02 11.10
N SER A 22 13.84 -17.73 11.34
CA SER A 22 14.16 -18.94 10.60
C SER A 22 13.31 -20.15 10.98
N LEU A 23 13.10 -20.39 12.29
CA LEU A 23 12.45 -21.61 12.77
C LEU A 23 10.94 -21.46 12.89
N LEU A 24 10.45 -20.31 13.37
CA LEU A 24 9.01 -20.11 13.59
C LEU A 24 8.30 -19.52 12.37
N LYS A 25 8.95 -18.65 11.61
CA LYS A 25 8.34 -17.99 10.47
C LYS A 25 8.85 -18.51 9.12
N ASN A 26 9.82 -19.40 9.12
CA ASN A 26 10.45 -19.96 7.93
C ASN A 26 10.78 -18.88 6.87
N ARG A 27 11.31 -17.74 7.31
CA ARG A 27 11.60 -16.62 6.43
C ARG A 27 13.01 -16.06 6.60
N ARG A 28 13.51 -15.42 5.57
CA ARG A 28 14.75 -14.65 5.55
C ARG A 28 14.48 -13.26 5.06
N ILE A 29 15.11 -12.27 5.69
CA ILE A 29 14.98 -10.86 5.32
C ILE A 29 16.26 -10.44 4.61
N LEU A 30 16.13 -9.89 3.42
CA LEU A 30 17.21 -9.27 2.66
C LEU A 30 17.11 -7.75 2.78
N SER A 31 18.26 -7.06 2.82
CA SER A 31 18.27 -5.59 2.77
C SER A 31 17.93 -5.11 1.36
N ALA A 32 17.02 -4.18 1.28
CA ALA A 32 16.66 -3.51 0.04
C ALA A 32 17.42 -2.19 -0.16
N TYR A 33 18.21 -1.76 0.83
CA TYR A 33 18.82 -0.42 0.83
C TYR A 33 20.10 -0.28 0.01
N ASN A 34 20.79 -1.39 -0.26
CA ASN A 34 22.06 -1.38 -0.97
C ASN A 34 22.01 -2.38 -2.13
N LEU A 35 21.26 -2.05 -3.18
CA LEU A 35 21.24 -2.84 -4.42
C LEU A 35 22.36 -2.37 -5.36
N THR A 36 23.62 -2.53 -4.94
CA THR A 36 24.76 -2.39 -5.85
C THR A 36 24.88 -3.66 -6.73
N GLU A 37 25.57 -3.57 -7.85
CA GLU A 37 25.81 -4.74 -8.72
C GLU A 37 26.48 -5.91 -7.97
N ARG A 38 27.37 -5.59 -7.03
CA ARG A 38 28.01 -6.59 -6.17
C ARG A 38 27.02 -7.25 -5.22
N ASP A 39 26.13 -6.45 -4.63
CA ASP A 39 25.10 -6.95 -3.72
C ASP A 39 24.04 -7.76 -4.48
N LEU A 40 23.72 -7.35 -5.72
CA LEU A 40 22.83 -8.09 -6.60
C LEU A 40 23.29 -9.54 -6.80
N SER A 41 24.56 -9.74 -7.18
CA SER A 41 25.13 -11.08 -7.37
C SER A 41 25.13 -11.91 -6.09
N ASN A 42 25.31 -11.27 -4.93
CA ASN A 42 25.22 -11.93 -3.64
C ASN A 42 23.77 -12.31 -3.29
N HIS A 43 22.79 -11.43 -3.60
CA HIS A 43 21.37 -11.70 -3.40
C HIS A 43 20.90 -12.85 -4.30
N VAL A 44 21.31 -12.88 -5.56
CA VAL A 44 20.97 -13.99 -6.49
C VAL A 44 21.51 -15.32 -5.95
N ARG A 45 22.81 -15.39 -5.64
CA ARG A 45 23.42 -16.60 -5.06
C ARG A 45 22.75 -17.05 -3.75
N PHE A 46 22.39 -16.09 -2.90
CA PHE A 46 21.67 -16.40 -1.68
C PHE A 46 20.30 -16.98 -1.97
N LEU A 47 19.52 -16.39 -2.86
CA LEU A 47 18.18 -16.86 -3.23
C LEU A 47 18.23 -18.26 -3.85
N GLU A 48 19.16 -18.51 -4.77
CA GLU A 48 19.35 -19.82 -5.41
C GLU A 48 19.76 -20.91 -4.41
N ARG A 49 20.56 -20.56 -3.41
CA ARG A 49 20.93 -21.49 -2.33
C ARG A 49 19.79 -21.72 -1.34
N TYR A 50 19.06 -20.65 -0.99
CA TYR A 50 17.97 -20.69 -0.01
C TYR A 50 16.70 -21.31 -0.60
N LYS A 51 16.49 -21.19 -1.91
CA LYS A 51 15.33 -21.70 -2.67
C LYS A 51 14.00 -21.31 -2.04
N PRO A 52 13.68 -20.01 -1.94
CA PRO A 52 12.40 -19.57 -1.38
C PRO A 52 11.24 -20.04 -2.28
N GLU A 53 10.11 -20.36 -1.67
CA GLU A 53 8.85 -20.59 -2.40
C GLU A 53 8.14 -19.29 -2.77
N TYR A 54 8.38 -18.24 -1.99
CA TYR A 54 7.78 -16.91 -2.19
C TYR A 54 8.80 -15.80 -1.97
N LEU A 55 8.75 -14.78 -2.81
CA LEU A 55 9.33 -13.47 -2.53
C LEU A 55 8.23 -12.54 -2.04
N TYR A 56 8.56 -11.69 -1.06
CA TYR A 56 7.60 -10.78 -0.45
C TYR A 56 8.27 -9.45 -0.18
N GLY A 57 7.69 -8.36 -0.64
CA GLY A 57 8.29 -7.03 -0.47
C GLY A 57 7.42 -5.89 -0.98
N TYR A 58 7.93 -4.68 -0.84
CA TYR A 58 7.31 -3.49 -1.40
C TYR A 58 7.37 -3.48 -2.93
N ALA A 59 6.35 -2.93 -3.59
CA ALA A 59 6.30 -2.83 -5.05
C ALA A 59 7.55 -2.15 -5.63
N THR A 60 7.97 -1.03 -5.04
CA THR A 60 9.16 -0.29 -5.46
C THR A 60 10.42 -1.15 -5.39
N ILE A 61 10.64 -1.87 -4.29
CA ILE A 61 11.84 -2.69 -4.09
C ILE A 61 11.88 -3.89 -5.04
N LEU A 62 10.76 -4.59 -5.17
CA LEU A 62 10.62 -5.70 -6.11
C LEU A 62 10.88 -5.22 -7.54
N THR A 63 10.37 -4.04 -7.89
CA THR A 63 10.59 -3.42 -9.20
C THR A 63 12.07 -3.07 -9.44
N VAL A 64 12.72 -2.41 -8.47
CA VAL A 64 14.15 -2.06 -8.58
C VAL A 64 15.00 -3.31 -8.72
N PHE A 65 14.74 -4.33 -7.90
CA PHE A 65 15.45 -5.60 -7.98
C PHE A 65 15.26 -6.28 -9.34
N SER A 66 14.02 -6.32 -9.84
CA SER A 66 13.70 -6.88 -11.17
C SER A 66 14.36 -6.09 -12.29
N LYS A 67 14.32 -4.74 -12.28
CA LYS A 67 15.02 -3.90 -13.26
C LYS A 67 16.52 -4.15 -13.28
N THR A 68 17.13 -4.26 -12.09
CA THR A 68 18.58 -4.49 -11.99
C THR A 68 18.97 -5.87 -12.50
N LEU A 69 18.16 -6.90 -12.22
CA LEU A 69 18.35 -8.25 -12.78
C LEU A 69 18.23 -8.25 -14.31
N ASP A 70 17.20 -7.62 -14.83
CA ASP A 70 16.92 -7.52 -16.27
C ASP A 70 18.04 -6.78 -17.00
N ALA A 71 18.47 -5.64 -16.46
CA ALA A 71 19.58 -4.86 -17.03
C ALA A 71 20.93 -5.62 -17.02
N ALA A 72 21.15 -6.43 -15.98
CA ALA A 72 22.35 -7.28 -15.88
C ALA A 72 22.21 -8.61 -16.67
N ASN A 73 21.07 -8.83 -17.32
CA ASN A 73 20.73 -10.08 -18.02
C ASN A 73 20.87 -11.32 -17.10
N LEU A 74 20.56 -11.15 -15.80
CA LEU A 74 20.64 -12.20 -14.80
C LEU A 74 19.24 -12.78 -14.56
N LYS A 75 19.09 -14.10 -14.79
CA LYS A 75 17.87 -14.83 -14.45
C LYS A 75 18.15 -15.79 -13.28
N PRO A 76 17.70 -15.46 -12.06
CA PRO A 76 17.86 -16.36 -10.93
C PRO A 76 17.14 -17.70 -11.19
N GLN A 77 17.82 -18.80 -10.92
CA GLN A 77 17.26 -20.15 -11.04
C GLN A 77 16.39 -20.47 -9.81
N LEU A 78 15.17 -19.99 -9.81
CA LEU A 78 14.21 -20.12 -8.71
C LEU A 78 12.95 -20.84 -9.19
N SER A 79 12.35 -21.61 -8.27
CA SER A 79 11.03 -22.23 -8.49
C SER A 79 10.01 -21.56 -7.57
N LEU A 80 9.78 -20.27 -7.81
CA LEU A 80 8.84 -19.49 -7.01
C LEU A 80 7.40 -19.87 -7.33
N LYS A 81 6.58 -20.00 -6.29
CA LYS A 81 5.13 -20.13 -6.45
C LYS A 81 4.48 -18.79 -6.77
N ALA A 82 4.98 -17.71 -6.16
CA ALA A 82 4.57 -16.33 -6.46
C ALA A 82 5.56 -15.31 -5.89
N VAL A 83 5.52 -14.10 -6.45
CA VAL A 83 6.03 -12.88 -5.81
C VAL A 83 4.85 -12.12 -5.24
N VAL A 84 4.93 -11.70 -3.97
CA VAL A 84 3.88 -10.95 -3.29
C VAL A 84 4.33 -9.53 -3.04
N SER A 85 3.61 -8.58 -3.63
CA SER A 85 3.79 -7.14 -3.38
C SER A 85 2.86 -6.68 -2.27
N THR A 86 3.32 -5.80 -1.41
CA THR A 86 2.55 -5.26 -0.28
C THR A 86 2.87 -3.80 0.01
N SER A 87 2.01 -3.13 0.73
CA SER A 87 2.19 -1.78 1.34
C SER A 87 2.41 -0.61 0.38
N GLU A 88 2.44 -0.86 -0.91
CA GLU A 88 2.55 0.17 -1.96
C GLU A 88 1.64 -0.25 -3.12
N THR A 89 1.17 0.72 -3.89
CA THR A 89 0.43 0.43 -5.11
C THR A 89 1.34 -0.30 -6.09
N LEU A 90 0.87 -1.42 -6.62
CA LEU A 90 1.55 -2.19 -7.65
C LEU A 90 0.94 -1.83 -9.00
N GLU A 91 1.70 -1.10 -9.81
CA GLU A 91 1.31 -0.73 -11.16
C GLU A 91 1.40 -1.94 -12.11
N LYS A 92 0.54 -1.96 -13.14
CA LYS A 92 0.52 -3.09 -14.08
C LYS A 92 1.87 -3.36 -14.75
N TRP A 93 2.59 -2.32 -15.16
CA TRP A 93 3.93 -2.48 -15.75
C TRP A 93 4.97 -3.06 -14.76
N GLN A 94 4.82 -2.79 -13.46
CA GLN A 94 5.67 -3.37 -12.42
C GLN A 94 5.36 -4.86 -12.25
N GLU A 95 4.09 -5.20 -12.19
CA GLU A 95 3.61 -6.58 -12.14
C GLU A 95 4.17 -7.39 -13.33
N ASP A 96 4.01 -6.87 -14.56
CA ASP A 96 4.47 -7.52 -15.77
C ASP A 96 5.99 -7.72 -15.80
N LEU A 97 6.75 -6.71 -15.34
CA LEU A 97 8.20 -6.81 -15.22
C LEU A 97 8.62 -7.89 -14.21
N ILE A 98 8.02 -7.86 -13.03
CA ILE A 98 8.34 -8.81 -11.94
C ILE A 98 7.98 -10.23 -12.39
N ALA A 99 6.79 -10.43 -12.96
CA ALA A 99 6.34 -11.72 -13.46
C ALA A 99 7.30 -12.27 -14.53
N ARG A 100 7.75 -11.43 -15.46
CA ARG A 100 8.68 -11.81 -16.52
C ARG A 100 10.06 -12.19 -16.00
N VAL A 101 10.60 -11.43 -15.03
CA VAL A 101 11.94 -11.66 -14.49
C VAL A 101 12.01 -12.92 -13.64
N PHE A 102 10.98 -13.18 -12.84
CA PHE A 102 10.93 -14.31 -11.92
C PHE A 102 10.19 -15.52 -12.47
N ASP A 103 9.58 -15.41 -13.65
CA ASP A 103 8.80 -16.46 -14.32
C ASP A 103 7.75 -17.10 -13.40
N CYS A 104 7.00 -16.26 -12.68
CA CYS A 104 5.96 -16.71 -11.75
C CYS A 104 4.86 -15.65 -11.59
N PRO A 105 3.67 -16.03 -11.06
CA PRO A 105 2.60 -15.09 -10.77
C PRO A 105 3.04 -14.03 -9.75
N VAL A 106 2.49 -12.82 -9.90
CA VAL A 106 2.63 -11.74 -8.92
C VAL A 106 1.29 -11.51 -8.25
N ALA A 107 1.26 -11.50 -6.93
CA ALA A 107 0.09 -11.19 -6.13
C ALA A 107 0.27 -9.84 -5.44
N ASN A 108 -0.78 -9.02 -5.47
CA ASN A 108 -0.84 -7.80 -4.69
C ASN A 108 -1.61 -8.05 -3.40
N GLU A 109 -1.04 -7.66 -2.27
CA GLU A 109 -1.62 -7.76 -0.94
C GLU A 109 -1.98 -6.36 -0.46
N TYR A 110 -3.26 -6.16 -0.15
CA TYR A 110 -3.72 -4.97 0.53
C TYR A 110 -3.83 -5.23 2.02
N GLY A 111 -3.26 -4.35 2.80
CA GLY A 111 -3.32 -4.44 4.24
C GLY A 111 -2.88 -3.16 4.94
N ALA A 112 -3.20 -3.06 6.21
CA ALA A 112 -2.79 -1.97 7.06
C ALA A 112 -2.03 -2.50 8.28
N ARG A 113 -1.05 -1.71 8.76
CA ARG A 113 -0.25 -2.11 9.92
C ARG A 113 -1.11 -2.41 11.15
N ASP A 114 -2.18 -1.66 11.30
CA ASP A 114 -3.09 -1.77 12.45
C ASP A 114 -4.17 -2.85 12.26
N ALA A 115 -4.41 -3.29 11.03
CA ALA A 115 -5.52 -4.17 10.68
C ALA A 115 -5.09 -5.50 10.05
N GLY A 116 -3.79 -5.68 9.83
CA GLY A 116 -3.27 -6.87 9.17
C GLY A 116 -3.58 -6.90 7.67
N ILE A 117 -3.73 -8.11 7.13
CA ILE A 117 -3.99 -8.33 5.71
C ILE A 117 -5.49 -8.32 5.48
N LEU A 118 -5.94 -7.47 4.57
CA LEU A 118 -7.35 -7.20 4.32
C LEU A 118 -7.84 -7.80 3.01
N ALA A 119 -6.99 -7.84 1.98
CA ALA A 119 -7.34 -8.39 0.68
C ALA A 119 -6.13 -8.90 -0.09
N TYR A 120 -6.36 -9.81 -1.06
CA TYR A 120 -5.35 -10.39 -1.94
C TYR A 120 -5.82 -10.47 -3.37
N THR A 121 -4.88 -10.31 -4.31
CA THR A 121 -5.12 -10.64 -5.70
C THR A 121 -5.27 -12.16 -5.88
N CYS A 122 -6.33 -12.58 -6.58
CA CYS A 122 -6.50 -13.97 -7.02
C CYS A 122 -5.75 -14.22 -8.35
N PRO A 123 -5.61 -15.48 -8.78
CA PRO A 123 -4.97 -15.80 -10.06
C PRO A 123 -5.62 -15.17 -11.29
N SER A 124 -6.88 -14.73 -11.20
CA SER A 124 -7.61 -14.03 -12.26
C SER A 124 -7.51 -12.50 -12.17
N GLY A 125 -6.68 -11.97 -11.27
CA GLY A 125 -6.43 -10.54 -11.11
C GLY A 125 -7.39 -9.79 -10.19
N GLY A 126 -8.48 -10.42 -9.71
CA GLY A 126 -9.42 -9.78 -8.78
C GLY A 126 -8.84 -9.70 -7.36
N ILE A 127 -9.00 -8.54 -6.69
CA ILE A 127 -8.56 -8.36 -5.31
C ILE A 127 -9.71 -8.72 -4.38
N HIS A 128 -9.63 -9.86 -3.70
CA HIS A 128 -10.65 -10.37 -2.80
C HIS A 128 -10.39 -10.00 -1.36
N ILE A 129 -11.43 -9.54 -0.66
CA ILE A 129 -11.40 -9.31 0.79
C ILE A 129 -11.23 -10.64 1.51
N THR A 130 -10.42 -10.66 2.57
CA THR A 130 -10.33 -11.76 3.54
C THR A 130 -11.52 -11.70 4.50
N ALA A 131 -12.74 -11.95 3.97
CA ALA A 131 -13.99 -11.73 4.69
C ALA A 131 -14.18 -12.64 5.94
N GLU A 132 -13.37 -13.68 6.05
CA GLU A 132 -13.26 -14.51 7.26
C GLU A 132 -12.52 -13.82 8.40
N ASN A 133 -11.70 -12.81 8.09
CA ASN A 133 -10.87 -12.10 9.07
C ASN A 133 -11.33 -10.66 9.33
N CYS A 134 -11.99 -10.05 8.36
CA CYS A 134 -12.41 -8.65 8.48
C CYS A 134 -13.69 -8.35 7.70
N ILE A 135 -14.39 -7.30 8.14
CA ILE A 135 -15.45 -6.64 7.39
C ILE A 135 -14.87 -5.33 6.89
N ILE A 136 -15.05 -5.03 5.60
CA ILE A 136 -14.70 -3.73 5.01
C ILE A 136 -15.98 -3.02 4.61
N GLU A 137 -16.15 -1.81 5.09
CA GLU A 137 -17.22 -0.89 4.71
C GLU A 137 -16.62 0.27 3.91
N VAL A 138 -17.35 0.75 2.90
CA VAL A 138 -17.01 1.98 2.17
C VAL A 138 -17.98 3.05 2.60
N LEU A 139 -17.46 4.14 3.15
CA LEU A 139 -18.25 5.19 3.78
C LEU A 139 -18.06 6.51 3.03
N ASP A 140 -19.12 7.31 2.97
CA ASP A 140 -19.03 8.68 2.53
C ASP A 140 -18.06 9.47 3.42
N PRO A 141 -17.10 10.23 2.86
CA PRO A 141 -16.05 10.90 3.64
C PRO A 141 -16.55 12.05 4.52
N VAL A 142 -17.81 12.50 4.32
CA VAL A 142 -18.40 13.61 5.07
C VAL A 142 -19.41 13.13 6.10
N THR A 143 -20.32 12.24 5.68
CA THR A 143 -21.41 11.75 6.54
C THR A 143 -21.05 10.50 7.33
N TYR A 144 -20.01 9.77 6.89
CA TYR A 144 -19.61 8.44 7.40
C TYR A 144 -20.71 7.38 7.29
N GLU A 145 -21.72 7.62 6.45
CA GLU A 145 -22.74 6.63 6.13
C GLU A 145 -22.23 5.69 5.03
N PRO A 146 -22.67 4.41 5.02
CA PRO A 146 -22.30 3.48 3.96
C PRO A 146 -22.75 4.00 2.59
N VAL A 147 -21.84 3.93 1.61
CA VAL A 147 -22.17 4.24 0.22
C VAL A 147 -22.69 3.00 -0.51
N LEU A 148 -23.35 3.21 -1.66
CA LEU A 148 -23.77 2.10 -2.50
C LEU A 148 -22.56 1.39 -3.11
N ASN A 149 -22.69 0.08 -3.33
CA ASN A 149 -21.67 -0.70 -4.03
C ASN A 149 -21.36 -0.05 -5.41
N GLY A 150 -20.08 0.00 -5.75
CA GLY A 150 -19.61 0.69 -6.96
C GLY A 150 -19.32 2.18 -6.76
N GLN A 151 -19.65 2.77 -5.63
CA GLN A 151 -19.27 4.13 -5.28
C GLN A 151 -17.97 4.11 -4.45
N SER A 152 -17.13 5.13 -4.66
CA SER A 152 -15.91 5.34 -3.90
C SER A 152 -16.20 6.03 -2.56
N GLY A 153 -15.45 5.65 -1.54
CA GLY A 153 -15.51 6.26 -0.22
C GLY A 153 -14.32 5.88 0.64
N VAL A 154 -14.30 6.35 1.87
CA VAL A 154 -13.26 6.01 2.83
C VAL A 154 -13.48 4.59 3.37
N LEU A 155 -12.38 3.86 3.55
CA LEU A 155 -12.44 2.48 4.05
C LEU A 155 -12.49 2.46 5.57
N ALA A 156 -13.50 1.80 6.11
CA ALA A 156 -13.60 1.44 7.52
C ALA A 156 -13.53 -0.08 7.64
N ILE A 157 -12.76 -0.57 8.60
CA ILE A 157 -12.60 -2.01 8.85
C ILE A 157 -13.07 -2.41 10.22
N THR A 158 -13.67 -3.59 10.29
CA THR A 158 -13.90 -4.32 11.55
C THR A 158 -13.05 -5.58 11.53
N ASP A 159 -12.08 -5.67 12.44
CA ASP A 159 -11.21 -6.82 12.61
C ASP A 159 -11.93 -7.89 13.44
N LEU A 160 -12.16 -9.06 12.85
CA LEU A 160 -12.87 -10.17 13.47
C LEU A 160 -11.95 -11.10 14.27
N THR A 161 -10.63 -10.88 14.22
CA THR A 161 -9.63 -11.80 14.78
C THR A 161 -8.91 -11.25 16.00
N ASN A 162 -8.88 -9.94 16.19
CA ASN A 162 -8.14 -9.29 17.28
C ASN A 162 -9.03 -8.98 18.48
N TYR A 163 -9.15 -9.96 19.37
CA TYR A 163 -9.96 -9.82 20.59
C TYR A 163 -9.28 -9.02 21.71
N VAL A 164 -7.96 -8.84 21.63
CA VAL A 164 -7.20 -8.11 22.67
C VAL A 164 -7.34 -6.61 22.48
N GLN A 165 -7.32 -6.16 21.23
CA GLN A 165 -7.51 -4.77 20.85
C GLN A 165 -8.48 -4.72 19.66
N PRO A 166 -9.79 -4.92 19.91
CA PRO A 166 -10.78 -4.99 18.84
C PRO A 166 -10.84 -3.65 18.09
N ARG A 167 -10.89 -3.74 16.78
CA ARG A 167 -11.08 -2.59 15.89
C ARG A 167 -12.45 -2.71 15.23
N LEU A 168 -13.37 -1.87 15.69
CA LEU A 168 -14.72 -1.80 15.15
C LEU A 168 -14.85 -0.52 14.33
N ARG A 169 -15.22 -0.64 13.05
CA ARG A 169 -15.35 0.47 12.09
C ARG A 169 -14.13 1.42 12.12
N TYR A 170 -12.95 0.83 12.19
CA TYR A 170 -11.69 1.57 12.27
C TYR A 170 -11.37 2.18 10.90
N MET A 171 -11.25 3.50 10.85
CA MET A 171 -10.95 4.24 9.63
C MET A 171 -9.48 4.07 9.26
N LEU A 172 -9.22 3.52 8.07
CA LEU A 172 -7.85 3.32 7.57
C LEU A 172 -7.24 4.61 7.03
N GLY A 173 -8.08 5.53 6.56
CA GLY A 173 -7.65 6.72 5.83
C GLY A 173 -7.42 6.48 4.34
N ASP A 174 -7.64 5.23 3.89
CA ASP A 174 -7.57 4.86 2.48
C ASP A 174 -8.95 5.01 1.83
N MET A 175 -8.96 5.23 0.51
CA MET A 175 -10.17 5.26 -0.29
C MET A 175 -10.29 3.98 -1.12
N GLY A 176 -11.52 3.54 -1.34
CA GLY A 176 -11.77 2.33 -2.13
C GLY A 176 -13.23 2.23 -2.57
N THR A 177 -13.52 1.16 -3.29
CA THR A 177 -14.84 0.85 -3.82
C THR A 177 -15.12 -0.63 -3.57
N LEU A 178 -16.35 -1.01 -3.22
CA LEU A 178 -16.76 -2.41 -3.24
C LEU A 178 -17.36 -2.74 -4.61
N SER A 179 -16.83 -3.75 -5.27
CA SER A 179 -17.39 -4.21 -6.55
C SER A 179 -18.56 -5.15 -6.32
N THR A 180 -19.57 -5.04 -7.19
CA THR A 180 -20.68 -5.99 -7.30
C THR A 180 -20.38 -7.11 -8.29
N GLU A 181 -19.26 -7.04 -9.00
CA GLU A 181 -18.92 -8.01 -10.04
C GLU A 181 -18.44 -9.32 -9.42
N GLU A 182 -18.86 -10.43 -9.98
CA GLU A 182 -18.35 -11.74 -9.64
C GLU A 182 -17.01 -11.97 -10.33
N CYS A 183 -16.03 -12.46 -9.59
CA CYS A 183 -14.73 -12.81 -10.15
C CYS A 183 -14.78 -14.15 -10.87
N CYS A 184 -14.19 -14.20 -12.07
CA CYS A 184 -14.09 -15.44 -12.86
C CYS A 184 -13.24 -16.54 -12.18
N CYS A 185 -12.54 -16.25 -11.07
CA CYS A 185 -11.83 -17.25 -10.28
C CYS A 185 -12.75 -18.22 -9.51
N GLY A 186 -14.07 -17.99 -9.50
CA GLY A 186 -15.08 -18.79 -8.81
C GLY A 186 -15.19 -18.55 -7.31
N ARG A 187 -14.39 -17.65 -6.73
CA ARG A 187 -14.53 -17.23 -5.33
C ARG A 187 -15.67 -16.24 -5.20
N ARG A 188 -16.52 -16.45 -4.20
CA ARG A 188 -17.65 -15.55 -3.88
C ARG A 188 -17.30 -14.46 -2.86
N LEU A 189 -16.03 -14.29 -2.55
CA LEU A 189 -15.58 -13.23 -1.65
C LEU A 189 -15.70 -11.87 -2.36
N PRO A 190 -16.14 -10.81 -1.67
CA PRO A 190 -16.26 -9.47 -2.25
C PRO A 190 -14.94 -9.00 -2.85
N LEU A 191 -15.01 -8.26 -3.95
CA LEU A 191 -13.88 -7.61 -4.59
C LEU A 191 -13.75 -6.17 -4.07
N VAL A 192 -12.53 -5.77 -3.81
CA VAL A 192 -12.17 -4.37 -3.50
C VAL A 192 -11.18 -3.88 -4.56
N PRO A 193 -11.66 -3.25 -5.63
CA PRO A 193 -10.79 -2.42 -6.46
C PRO A 193 -10.38 -1.19 -5.64
N ILE A 194 -9.14 -1.23 -5.15
CA ILE A 194 -8.60 -0.20 -4.26
C ILE A 194 -7.87 0.83 -5.10
N ILE A 195 -8.16 2.13 -4.86
CA ILE A 195 -7.32 3.31 -5.21
C ILE A 195 -7.02 3.49 -6.72
N GLU A 196 -6.91 2.42 -7.50
CA GLU A 196 -6.56 2.51 -8.93
C GLU A 196 -7.53 3.41 -9.71
N LYS A 197 -8.82 3.35 -9.38
CA LYS A 197 -9.86 4.16 -10.04
C LYS A 197 -9.71 5.65 -9.71
N GLU A 198 -9.39 6.01 -8.47
CA GLU A 198 -9.15 7.39 -8.06
C GLU A 198 -7.87 7.95 -8.72
N LEU A 199 -6.81 7.16 -8.80
CA LEU A 199 -5.59 7.55 -9.49
C LEU A 199 -5.81 7.68 -11.00
N LEU A 200 -6.58 6.79 -11.62
CA LEU A 200 -6.96 6.87 -13.03
C LEU A 200 -7.85 8.10 -13.27
N GLN A 201 -8.84 8.35 -12.43
CA GLN A 201 -9.67 9.55 -12.51
C GLN A 201 -8.83 10.82 -12.38
N ARG A 202 -7.88 10.86 -11.41
CA ARG A 202 -6.97 11.99 -11.24
C ARG A 202 -6.09 12.19 -12.48
N ARG A 203 -5.63 11.11 -13.10
CA ARG A 203 -4.88 11.15 -14.36
C ARG A 203 -5.72 11.68 -15.52
N GLU A 204 -6.98 11.27 -15.60
CA GLU A 204 -7.92 11.83 -16.60
C GLU A 204 -8.16 13.32 -16.38
N GLU A 205 -8.36 13.77 -15.15
CA GLU A 205 -8.45 15.18 -14.79
C GLU A 205 -7.21 15.96 -15.21
N GLN A 206 -6.02 15.43 -14.96
CA GLN A 206 -4.76 16.03 -15.40
C GLN A 206 -4.69 16.14 -16.92
N MET A 207 -5.08 15.10 -17.67
CA MET A 207 -5.12 15.15 -19.13
C MET A 207 -6.15 16.16 -19.66
N GLN A 208 -7.29 16.31 -18.99
CA GLN A 208 -8.28 17.34 -19.32
C GLN A 208 -7.73 18.74 -19.03
N ASN A 209 -7.10 18.95 -17.88
CA ASN A 209 -6.47 20.20 -17.50
C ASN A 209 -5.34 20.57 -18.48
N GLN A 210 -4.51 19.61 -18.90
CA GLN A 210 -3.49 19.82 -19.92
C GLN A 210 -4.08 20.33 -21.25
N LYS A 211 -5.21 19.75 -21.69
CA LYS A 211 -5.92 20.22 -22.90
C LYS A 211 -6.52 21.61 -22.72
N LEU A 212 -7.04 21.90 -21.52
CA LEU A 212 -7.69 23.19 -21.20
C LEU A 212 -6.66 24.33 -21.12
N TYR A 213 -5.60 24.13 -20.36
CA TYR A 213 -4.59 25.17 -20.10
C TYR A 213 -3.48 25.24 -21.16
N ARG A 214 -3.36 24.20 -22.02
CA ARG A 214 -2.44 24.18 -23.18
C ARG A 214 -1.02 24.62 -22.81
N LYS A 215 -0.55 25.76 -23.39
CA LYS A 215 0.80 26.30 -23.18
C LYS A 215 1.09 26.75 -21.75
N SER A 216 0.06 26.99 -20.95
CA SER A 216 0.20 27.39 -19.55
C SER A 216 0.29 26.18 -18.60
N TYR A 217 0.09 24.96 -19.09
CA TYR A 217 0.22 23.75 -18.30
C TYR A 217 1.69 23.34 -18.20
N ASP A 218 2.19 23.11 -16.98
CA ASP A 218 3.55 22.64 -16.75
C ASP A 218 3.68 21.15 -17.10
N THR A 219 4.51 20.84 -18.10
CA THR A 219 4.72 19.47 -18.58
C THR A 219 5.91 18.76 -17.94
N ASN A 220 6.64 19.42 -17.03
CA ASN A 220 7.80 18.82 -16.38
C ASN A 220 7.44 17.70 -15.41
N TYR A 221 6.17 17.62 -14.99
CA TYR A 221 5.70 16.71 -13.94
C TYR A 221 4.57 15.78 -14.41
N LEU A 222 4.59 15.41 -15.70
CA LEU A 222 3.55 14.54 -16.28
C LEU A 222 3.48 13.14 -15.67
N ASP A 223 4.60 12.67 -15.09
CA ASP A 223 4.69 11.37 -14.43
C ASP A 223 4.23 11.41 -12.97
N PHE A 224 3.86 12.59 -12.45
CA PHE A 224 3.39 12.75 -11.08
C PHE A 224 1.86 12.79 -11.03
N VAL A 225 1.27 12.00 -10.11
CA VAL A 225 -0.18 11.95 -9.90
C VAL A 225 -0.70 13.20 -9.18
N PHE A 226 0.07 13.72 -8.22
CA PHE A 226 -0.33 14.85 -7.39
C PHE A 226 0.32 16.15 -7.85
N VAL A 227 -0.27 16.75 -8.84
CA VAL A 227 0.02 18.11 -9.30
C VAL A 227 -1.26 18.97 -9.18
N ASN A 228 -1.09 20.28 -9.15
CA ASN A 228 -2.22 21.22 -9.21
C ASN A 228 -2.84 21.27 -10.62
N ASP A 229 -3.89 22.06 -10.79
CA ASP A 229 -4.63 22.14 -12.05
C ASP A 229 -3.76 22.66 -13.22
N MET A 230 -2.66 23.37 -12.93
CA MET A 230 -1.69 23.86 -13.90
C MET A 230 -0.51 22.92 -14.16
N GLY A 231 -0.52 21.70 -13.57
CA GLY A 231 0.53 20.71 -13.74
C GLY A 231 1.77 20.89 -12.85
N THR A 232 1.79 21.88 -11.95
CA THR A 232 2.93 22.09 -11.05
C THR A 232 2.81 21.27 -9.79
N LEU A 233 3.95 20.84 -9.22
CA LEU A 233 3.95 20.11 -7.95
C LEU A 233 3.41 20.95 -6.80
N PHE A 234 2.65 20.31 -5.91
CA PHE A 234 2.32 20.93 -4.64
C PHE A 234 3.60 21.11 -3.81
N LYS A 235 3.90 22.35 -3.46
CA LYS A 235 5.02 22.63 -2.55
C LYS A 235 4.70 22.06 -1.17
N PRO A 236 5.67 21.47 -0.46
CA PRO A 236 5.44 20.94 0.91
C PRO A 236 4.83 21.98 1.85
N ASP A 237 5.24 23.23 1.76
CA ASP A 237 4.70 24.35 2.54
C ASP A 237 3.23 24.66 2.24
N TYR A 238 2.77 24.37 1.00
CA TYR A 238 1.37 24.54 0.63
C TYR A 238 0.49 23.57 1.43
N ILE A 239 0.86 22.30 1.46
CA ILE A 239 0.13 21.26 2.20
C ILE A 239 0.11 21.61 3.69
N THR A 240 1.25 21.98 4.27
CA THR A 240 1.37 22.32 5.69
C THR A 240 0.48 23.50 6.05
N ARG A 241 0.54 24.59 5.27
CA ARG A 241 -0.29 25.79 5.52
C ARG A 241 -1.77 25.52 5.38
N HIS A 242 -2.20 24.83 4.32
CA HIS A 242 -3.62 24.52 4.14
C HIS A 242 -4.15 23.59 5.21
N PHE A 243 -3.33 22.66 5.69
CA PHE A 243 -3.71 21.80 6.80
C PHE A 243 -3.87 22.61 8.11
N GLU A 244 -2.95 23.53 8.41
CA GLU A 244 -3.09 24.45 9.55
C GLU A 244 -4.31 25.33 9.43
N GLU A 245 -4.57 25.93 8.25
CA GLU A 245 -5.78 26.74 7.99
C GLU A 245 -7.06 25.91 8.15
N LEU A 246 -7.08 24.65 7.69
CA LEU A 246 -8.21 23.75 7.84
C LEU A 246 -8.48 23.46 9.33
N LEU A 247 -7.45 23.20 10.12
CA LEU A 247 -7.58 22.98 11.55
C LEU A 247 -8.12 24.24 12.26
N GLN A 248 -7.58 25.42 11.93
CA GLN A 248 -8.03 26.70 12.50
C GLN A 248 -9.48 27.02 12.15
N ARG A 249 -9.88 26.84 10.87
CA ARG A 249 -11.27 27.09 10.40
C ARG A 249 -12.29 26.19 11.10
N ASN A 250 -11.86 24.99 11.49
CA ASN A 250 -12.72 24.04 12.20
C ASN A 250 -12.54 24.08 13.73
N ASN A 251 -11.86 25.10 14.26
CA ASN A 251 -11.56 25.23 15.69
C ASN A 251 -10.86 24.00 16.30
N LEU A 252 -10.06 23.29 15.49
CA LEU A 252 -9.30 22.12 15.91
C LEU A 252 -7.91 22.55 16.39
N LYS A 253 -7.33 21.75 17.30
CA LYS A 253 -5.96 21.99 17.76
C LYS A 253 -5.00 21.89 16.57
N VAL A 254 -4.19 22.93 16.38
CA VAL A 254 -3.16 22.94 15.34
C VAL A 254 -2.09 21.90 15.66
N ILE A 255 -1.93 20.94 14.77
CA ILE A 255 -0.89 19.90 14.77
C ILE A 255 -0.21 19.91 13.41
N ARG A 256 1.00 19.38 13.33
CA ARG A 256 1.73 19.29 12.06
C ARG A 256 1.20 18.09 11.25
N VAL A 257 1.24 18.17 9.92
CA VAL A 257 0.89 17.05 9.02
C VAL A 257 1.65 15.78 9.38
N HIS A 258 2.93 15.92 9.77
CA HIS A 258 3.76 14.78 10.19
C HIS A 258 3.27 14.10 11.47
N ASP A 259 2.66 14.85 12.37
CA ASP A 259 2.15 14.32 13.65
C ASP A 259 0.96 13.38 13.43
N LEU A 260 0.29 13.44 12.26
CA LEU A 260 -0.77 12.49 11.87
C LEU A 260 -0.27 11.03 11.79
N ARG A 261 1.03 10.82 11.60
CA ARG A 261 1.65 9.49 11.57
C ARG A 261 1.93 8.89 12.94
N HIS A 262 1.84 9.69 14.01
CA HIS A 262 2.16 9.23 15.35
C HIS A 262 0.91 8.73 16.10
N PRO A 263 0.99 7.61 16.85
CA PRO A 263 -0.13 7.13 17.67
C PRO A 263 -0.54 8.12 18.77
N TYR A 264 0.26 9.16 19.03
CA TYR A 264 -0.05 10.25 19.94
C TYR A 264 -1.26 11.09 19.53
N VAL A 265 -1.59 11.11 18.24
CA VAL A 265 -2.79 11.80 17.73
C VAL A 265 -4.06 11.14 18.26
N LYS A 266 -4.06 9.83 18.51
CA LYS A 266 -5.20 9.11 19.10
C LYS A 266 -5.54 9.61 20.52
N HIS A 267 -4.56 10.05 21.30
CA HIS A 267 -4.80 10.63 22.63
C HIS A 267 -5.26 12.09 22.58
N THR A 268 -4.87 12.83 21.55
CA THR A 268 -5.22 14.25 21.40
C THR A 268 -6.61 14.42 20.78
N THR A 269 -7.01 13.48 19.90
CA THR A 269 -8.37 13.48 19.31
C THR A 269 -9.45 13.05 20.31
N LYS A 270 -9.15 12.27 21.36
CA LYS A 270 -10.09 12.03 22.46
C LYS A 270 -10.52 13.30 23.18
N ASN A 271 -9.63 14.30 23.22
CA ASN A 271 -9.95 15.63 23.78
C ASN A 271 -10.63 16.57 22.77
N LEU A 272 -10.70 16.21 21.48
CA LEU A 272 -11.31 17.00 20.43
C LEU A 272 -12.79 16.63 20.19
N TYR A 273 -13.24 15.46 20.69
CA TYR A 273 -14.65 15.03 20.62
C TYR A 273 -15.13 14.61 22.02
N PRO A 274 -15.52 15.58 22.87
CA PRO A 274 -16.00 15.28 24.23
C PRO A 274 -17.37 14.58 24.30
N THR A 275 -18.00 14.28 23.15
CA THR A 275 -19.38 13.81 23.08
C THR A 275 -19.55 12.32 22.79
N LEU A 276 -18.50 11.50 22.83
CA LEU A 276 -18.61 10.04 22.61
C LEU A 276 -18.41 9.18 23.87
N ASP A 277 -18.45 9.75 25.07
CA ASP A 277 -18.44 9.00 26.33
C ASP A 277 -19.86 8.67 26.85
N GLY A 278 -20.77 8.35 25.95
CA GLY A 278 -22.12 8.00 26.34
C GLY A 278 -22.81 7.00 25.40
N PHE A 279 -22.17 5.82 25.24
CA PHE A 279 -22.89 4.59 24.87
C PHE A 279 -21.99 3.39 25.15
#